data_5dc0fecf5b98f05c765829c990f8f8f3
#
_entry.id   5dc0fecf5b98f05c765829c990f8f8f3
#
_cell.length_a   1.000
_cell.length_b   1.000
_cell.length_c   1.000
_cell.angle_alpha   90.00
_cell.angle_beta   90.00
_cell.angle_gamma   90.00
#
_symmetry.space_group_name_H-M   'P 1'
#
loop_
_entity.id
_entity.type
_entity.pdbx_description
1 polymer ?
#
loop_
_entity_poly.entity_id
_entity_poly.type
_entity_poly.pdbx_seq_one_letter_code
_entity_poly.pdbx_strand_id
1 'polypeptide(L)'
;FIIFTSDNGGMPVLPMQMNLGRPYKAGLNLPLLRGKWDLTEGGIRVPFAMMGPGIKPGSQSDTPIVTYDLLPTLADLAGSTKNLPDALDGGSFKPLLTDPKQKVKRAFDGLIFHFPHYNRVGMNEPHSALRDGDYKFIQFPASQRSLLFNVKEDVGETHDLSLERPALAKQLEEKLNAYLSSVNAEQASESGSWDRAGKGGTVRSKFFKRYAK
;
A
#
# COMPACT_ATOMS: atom_id res chain seq x y z
N PHE A 1 -6.34 25.45 -2.14
CA PHE A 1 -5.58 24.28 -2.58
C PHE A 1 -6.47 23.35 -3.40
N ILE A 2 -5.89 22.76 -4.44
CA ILE A 2 -6.52 21.70 -5.25
C ILE A 2 -5.65 20.46 -5.13
N ILE A 3 -6.26 19.33 -4.79
CA ILE A 3 -5.58 18.03 -4.65
C ILE A 3 -6.20 17.06 -5.64
N PHE A 4 -5.37 16.40 -6.42
CA PHE A 4 -5.74 15.28 -7.28
C PHE A 4 -5.06 14.01 -6.78
N THR A 5 -5.84 12.98 -6.50
CA THR A 5 -5.34 11.68 -6.07
C THR A 5 -6.36 10.58 -6.41
N SER A 6 -6.04 9.35 -6.11
CA SER A 6 -6.95 8.19 -6.18
C SER A 6 -7.04 7.51 -4.83
N ASP A 7 -8.15 6.82 -4.57
CA ASP A 7 -8.39 6.04 -3.35
C ASP A 7 -7.58 4.75 -3.29
N ASN A 8 -7.31 4.16 -4.46
CA ASN A 8 -6.51 2.94 -4.63
C ASN A 8 -5.91 2.87 -6.03
N GLY A 9 -5.04 1.93 -6.27
CA GLY A 9 -4.49 1.64 -7.59
C GLY A 9 -5.53 1.19 -8.60
N GLY A 10 -5.20 1.29 -9.89
CA GLY A 10 -6.08 0.91 -10.99
C GLY A 10 -6.53 -0.54 -10.89
N MET A 11 -7.71 -0.84 -11.40
CA MET A 11 -8.26 -2.20 -11.39
C MET A 11 -7.44 -3.14 -12.30
N PRO A 12 -6.92 -4.26 -11.78
CA PRO A 12 -6.15 -5.21 -12.60
C PRO A 12 -7.02 -6.00 -13.57
N VAL A 13 -8.32 -6.08 -13.31
CA VAL A 13 -9.33 -6.75 -14.14
C VAL A 13 -10.62 -5.96 -14.09
N LEU A 14 -11.16 -5.58 -15.24
CA LEU A 14 -12.51 -5.01 -15.32
C LEU A 14 -13.54 -6.11 -15.60
N PRO A 15 -14.70 -6.10 -14.96
CA PRO A 15 -15.84 -6.92 -15.37
C PRO A 15 -16.15 -6.68 -16.86
N MET A 16 -16.50 -7.74 -17.59
CA MET A 16 -16.80 -7.63 -19.03
C MET A 16 -17.86 -6.56 -19.33
N GLN A 17 -18.86 -6.42 -18.46
CA GLN A 17 -19.90 -5.41 -18.56
C GLN A 17 -19.36 -3.97 -18.54
N MET A 18 -18.32 -3.70 -17.75
CA MET A 18 -17.68 -2.38 -17.66
C MET A 18 -16.73 -2.11 -18.84
N ASN A 19 -16.31 -3.13 -19.56
CA ASN A 19 -15.43 -3.03 -20.72
C ASN A 19 -16.14 -3.32 -22.05
N LEU A 20 -17.44 -3.04 -22.13
CA LEU A 20 -18.27 -3.23 -23.35
C LEU A 20 -18.17 -4.65 -23.92
N GLY A 21 -18.08 -5.67 -23.08
CA GLY A 21 -17.96 -7.06 -23.49
C GLY A 21 -16.59 -7.48 -24.01
N ARG A 22 -15.58 -6.60 -23.97
CA ARG A 22 -14.23 -6.91 -24.42
C ARG A 22 -13.36 -7.40 -23.26
N PRO A 23 -12.43 -8.34 -23.49
CA PRO A 23 -11.44 -8.69 -22.48
C PRO A 23 -10.61 -7.48 -22.09
N TYR A 24 -10.51 -7.20 -20.79
CA TYR A 24 -9.62 -6.18 -20.29
C TYR A 24 -8.21 -6.75 -20.19
N LYS A 25 -7.27 -6.12 -20.85
CA LYS A 25 -5.86 -6.51 -20.76
C LYS A 25 -5.30 -5.91 -19.46
N ALA A 26 -4.91 -6.77 -18.54
CA ALA A 26 -4.19 -6.37 -17.33
C ALA A 26 -2.92 -5.58 -17.67
N GLY A 27 -2.50 -4.69 -16.79
CA GLY A 27 -1.22 -4.01 -16.93
C GLY A 27 -1.29 -2.50 -17.06
N LEU A 28 -2.42 -1.87 -16.72
CA LEU A 28 -2.51 -0.39 -16.72
C LEU A 28 -1.67 0.28 -15.64
N ASN A 29 -1.22 -0.45 -14.63
CA ASN A 29 -0.37 0.08 -13.56
C ASN A 29 1.14 -0.13 -13.83
N LEU A 30 1.51 -0.67 -14.98
CA LEU A 30 2.93 -0.89 -15.29
C LEU A 30 3.74 0.40 -15.14
N PRO A 31 4.95 0.32 -14.55
CA PRO A 31 5.69 -0.89 -14.16
C PRO A 31 5.24 -1.51 -12.82
N LEU A 32 4.28 -0.91 -12.10
CA LEU A 32 3.84 -1.34 -10.78
C LEU A 32 3.13 -2.69 -10.85
N LEU A 33 3.39 -3.55 -9.86
CA LEU A 33 2.80 -4.87 -9.80
C LEU A 33 1.31 -4.81 -9.43
N ARG A 34 0.45 -5.44 -10.20
CA ARG A 34 -0.99 -5.64 -9.94
C ARG A 34 -1.79 -4.34 -9.78
N GLY A 35 -2.70 -4.25 -8.81
CA GLY A 35 -3.59 -3.11 -8.65
C GLY A 35 -4.57 -3.26 -7.49
N LYS A 36 -5.72 -2.59 -7.58
CA LYS A 36 -6.78 -2.62 -6.57
C LYS A 36 -6.97 -4.02 -5.96
N TRP A 37 -7.19 -4.08 -4.65
CA TRP A 37 -7.32 -5.23 -3.75
C TRP A 37 -6.00 -5.90 -3.32
N ASP A 38 -4.86 -5.42 -3.81
CA ASP A 38 -3.55 -5.93 -3.41
C ASP A 38 -2.73 -4.84 -2.71
N LEU A 39 -1.84 -5.26 -1.82
CA LEU A 39 -0.88 -4.35 -1.16
C LEU A 39 0.48 -4.31 -1.86
N THR A 40 0.52 -4.75 -3.12
CA THR A 40 1.63 -4.47 -4.03
C THR A 40 1.62 -3.01 -4.48
N GLU A 41 2.72 -2.51 -5.04
CA GLU A 41 2.82 -1.11 -5.46
C GLU A 41 1.67 -0.69 -6.38
N GLY A 42 1.23 -1.54 -7.30
CA GLY A 42 0.12 -1.22 -8.19
C GLY A 42 -1.23 -1.05 -7.49
N GLY A 43 -1.39 -1.59 -6.28
CA GLY A 43 -2.63 -1.45 -5.50
C GLY A 43 -2.63 -0.26 -4.54
N ILE A 44 -1.47 0.15 -4.06
CA ILE A 44 -1.34 1.19 -3.01
C ILE A 44 -0.64 2.47 -3.48
N ARG A 45 0.18 2.41 -4.54
CA ARG A 45 0.85 3.58 -5.08
C ARG A 45 -0.04 4.26 -6.12
N VAL A 46 -0.53 5.43 -5.78
CA VAL A 46 -1.50 6.18 -6.58
C VAL A 46 -0.91 7.52 -7.05
N PRO A 47 -1.41 8.11 -8.14
CA PRO A 47 -1.03 9.45 -8.52
C PRO A 47 -1.42 10.45 -7.43
N PHE A 48 -0.56 11.41 -7.19
CA PHE A 48 -0.82 12.52 -6.29
C PHE A 48 -0.28 13.81 -6.90
N ALA A 49 -1.13 14.83 -7.00
CA ALA A 49 -0.74 16.17 -7.40
C ALA A 49 -1.46 17.19 -6.53
N MET A 50 -0.76 18.26 -6.17
CA MET A 50 -1.32 19.34 -5.37
C MET A 50 -0.86 20.68 -5.91
N MET A 51 -1.79 21.64 -5.94
CA MET A 51 -1.49 23.02 -6.30
C MET A 51 -2.17 23.98 -5.32
N GLY A 52 -1.56 25.13 -5.10
CA GLY A 52 -2.09 26.15 -4.22
C GLY A 52 -1.06 27.19 -3.79
N PRO A 53 -1.45 28.13 -2.93
CA PRO A 53 -0.56 29.18 -2.45
C PRO A 53 0.71 28.61 -1.81
N GLY A 54 1.88 29.15 -2.20
CA GLY A 54 3.18 28.74 -1.65
C GLY A 54 3.77 27.47 -2.26
N ILE A 55 3.06 26.76 -3.15
CA ILE A 55 3.60 25.58 -3.85
C ILE A 55 4.30 26.04 -5.13
N LYS A 56 5.58 25.71 -5.25
CA LYS A 56 6.35 26.00 -6.45
C LYS A 56 5.86 25.15 -7.63
N PRO A 57 5.47 25.75 -8.76
CA PRO A 57 5.10 25.00 -9.95
C PRO A 57 6.21 24.04 -10.42
N GLY A 58 5.83 22.81 -10.80
CA GLY A 58 6.75 21.79 -11.28
C GLY A 58 7.64 21.16 -10.21
N SER A 59 7.45 21.48 -8.91
CA SER A 59 8.16 20.79 -7.83
C SER A 59 7.72 19.33 -7.71
N GLN A 60 8.67 18.45 -7.38
CA GLN A 60 8.43 17.02 -7.16
C GLN A 60 9.12 16.58 -5.87
N SER A 61 8.54 15.60 -5.18
CA SER A 61 9.11 14.96 -3.99
C SER A 61 8.99 13.46 -4.09
N ASP A 62 10.04 12.75 -3.71
CA ASP A 62 10.06 11.28 -3.60
C ASP A 62 9.70 10.81 -2.18
N THR A 63 9.45 11.74 -1.25
CA THR A 63 9.02 11.40 0.10
C THR A 63 7.64 10.74 0.08
N PRO A 64 7.51 9.51 0.56
CA PRO A 64 6.22 8.82 0.58
C PRO A 64 5.22 9.53 1.48
N ILE A 65 4.04 9.79 0.93
CA ILE A 65 2.86 10.27 1.66
C ILE A 65 1.74 9.24 1.51
N VAL A 66 0.79 9.27 2.41
CA VAL A 66 -0.33 8.32 2.44
C VAL A 66 -1.62 9.04 2.81
N THR A 67 -2.76 8.46 2.49
CA THR A 67 -4.08 9.12 2.61
C THR A 67 -4.36 9.65 4.02
N TYR A 68 -3.93 8.96 5.08
CA TYR A 68 -4.12 9.43 6.45
C TYR A 68 -3.25 10.66 6.82
N ASP A 69 -2.28 11.05 5.99
CA ASP A 69 -1.53 12.31 6.15
C ASP A 69 -2.35 13.54 5.70
N LEU A 70 -3.43 13.34 4.94
CA LEU A 70 -4.23 14.45 4.42
C LEU A 70 -4.87 15.27 5.54
N LEU A 71 -5.48 14.60 6.53
CA LEU A 71 -6.16 15.30 7.62
C LEU A 71 -5.22 16.23 8.39
N PRO A 72 -4.09 15.79 8.93
CA PRO A 72 -3.16 16.68 9.63
C PRO A 72 -2.56 17.76 8.71
N THR A 73 -2.35 17.47 7.43
CA THR A 73 -1.84 18.46 6.47
C THR A 73 -2.87 19.56 6.19
N LEU A 74 -4.12 19.20 5.94
CA LEU A 74 -5.18 20.18 5.69
C LEU A 74 -5.46 21.05 6.91
N ALA A 75 -5.46 20.46 8.11
CA ALA A 75 -5.58 21.21 9.35
C ALA A 75 -4.41 22.19 9.56
N ASP A 76 -3.19 21.78 9.26
CA ASP A 76 -1.99 22.63 9.34
C ASP A 76 -2.05 23.77 8.30
N LEU A 77 -2.48 23.50 7.09
CA LEU A 77 -2.69 24.53 6.05
C LEU A 77 -3.79 25.53 6.42
N ALA A 78 -4.83 25.07 7.11
CA ALA A 78 -5.92 25.90 7.59
C ALA A 78 -5.60 26.64 8.91
N GLY A 79 -4.45 26.37 9.54
CA GLY A 79 -4.09 26.91 10.85
C GLY A 79 -4.97 26.39 12.01
N SER A 80 -5.57 25.20 11.86
CA SER A 80 -6.57 24.63 12.79
C SER A 80 -6.12 23.28 13.37
N THR A 81 -4.87 23.17 13.79
CA THR A 81 -4.32 21.92 14.34
C THR A 81 -4.80 21.58 15.76
N LYS A 82 -5.31 22.57 16.50
CA LYS A 82 -5.73 22.38 17.90
C LYS A 82 -6.94 21.45 18.08
N ASN A 83 -7.70 21.20 17.01
CA ASN A 83 -8.92 20.38 17.04
C ASN A 83 -8.68 18.97 16.46
N LEU A 84 -7.44 18.60 16.20
CA LEU A 84 -7.12 17.26 15.75
C LEU A 84 -7.20 16.26 16.93
N PRO A 85 -7.59 14.99 16.66
CA PRO A 85 -7.47 13.93 17.66
C PRO A 85 -6.03 13.79 18.17
N ASP A 86 -5.89 13.43 19.45
CA ASP A 86 -4.56 13.23 20.06
C ASP A 86 -3.78 12.07 19.44
N ALA A 87 -4.49 11.02 19.00
CA ALA A 87 -3.90 9.85 18.37
C ALA A 87 -4.15 9.88 16.84
N LEU A 88 -3.18 10.37 16.10
CA LEU A 88 -3.17 10.33 14.63
C LEU A 88 -2.03 9.46 14.13
N ASP A 89 -2.33 8.56 13.20
CA ASP A 89 -1.32 7.80 12.47
C ASP A 89 -0.57 8.68 11.46
N GLY A 90 -1.26 9.68 10.90
CA GLY A 90 -0.73 10.58 9.89
C GLY A 90 0.09 11.74 10.42
N GLY A 91 0.94 12.27 9.55
CA GLY A 91 1.72 13.48 9.79
C GLY A 91 1.46 14.55 8.73
N SER A 92 1.65 15.82 9.09
CA SER A 92 1.56 16.90 8.10
C SER A 92 2.73 16.83 7.11
N PHE A 93 2.40 16.78 5.81
CA PHE A 93 3.38 16.94 4.74
C PHE A 93 3.47 18.38 4.22
N LYS A 94 2.87 19.36 4.91
CA LYS A 94 3.00 20.78 4.54
C LYS A 94 4.44 21.22 4.30
N PRO A 95 5.47 20.77 5.08
CA PRO A 95 6.86 21.11 4.80
C PRO A 95 7.35 20.69 3.41
N LEU A 96 6.83 19.59 2.83
CA LEU A 96 7.18 19.14 1.48
C LEU A 96 6.73 20.12 0.39
N LEU A 97 5.73 20.94 0.65
CA LEU A 97 5.18 21.88 -0.32
C LEU A 97 6.18 23.03 -0.64
N THR A 98 7.09 23.31 0.29
CA THR A 98 8.13 24.33 0.16
C THR A 98 9.52 23.75 -0.03
N ASP A 99 9.81 22.60 0.59
CA ASP A 99 11.07 21.87 0.47
C ASP A 99 10.80 20.36 0.21
N PRO A 100 10.95 19.92 -1.05
CA PRO A 100 10.66 18.53 -1.45
C PRO A 100 11.51 17.46 -0.75
N LYS A 101 12.57 17.83 -0.05
CA LYS A 101 13.50 16.91 0.64
C LYS A 101 13.11 16.67 2.11
N GLN A 102 12.12 17.39 2.61
CA GLN A 102 11.62 17.19 3.97
C GLN A 102 11.01 15.80 4.15
N LYS A 103 10.91 15.37 5.41
CA LYS A 103 10.25 14.10 5.78
C LYS A 103 8.92 14.39 6.47
N VAL A 104 7.97 13.48 6.31
CA VAL A 104 6.73 13.50 7.07
C VAL A 104 6.99 12.84 8.43
N LYS A 105 6.74 13.57 9.51
CA LYS A 105 6.85 13.04 10.87
C LYS A 105 5.54 12.37 11.25
N ARG A 106 5.57 11.08 11.57
CA ARG A 106 4.43 10.26 12.02
C ARG A 106 4.72 9.66 13.37
N ALA A 107 3.69 9.22 14.08
CA ALA A 107 3.84 8.50 15.34
C ALA A 107 4.56 7.15 15.15
N PHE A 108 4.29 6.48 14.02
CA PHE A 108 4.97 5.26 13.62
C PHE A 108 5.93 5.53 12.46
N ASP A 109 7.15 5.05 12.58
CA ASP A 109 8.17 5.15 11.52
C ASP A 109 7.98 4.00 10.51
N GLY A 110 7.25 4.26 9.47
CA GLY A 110 6.87 3.33 8.43
C GLY A 110 5.45 3.60 7.90
N LEU A 111 5.07 2.93 6.82
CA LEU A 111 3.70 2.97 6.29
C LEU A 111 3.10 1.58 6.39
N ILE A 112 1.96 1.50 7.09
CA ILE A 112 1.23 0.24 7.29
C ILE A 112 0.02 0.20 6.37
N PHE A 113 -0.16 -0.97 5.75
CA PHE A 113 -1.33 -1.30 4.96
C PHE A 113 -1.85 -2.66 5.45
N HIS A 114 -3.14 -2.73 5.74
CA HIS A 114 -3.75 -3.93 6.30
C HIS A 114 -5.04 -4.25 5.54
N PHE A 115 -5.10 -5.46 4.97
CA PHE A 115 -6.25 -5.96 4.21
C PHE A 115 -6.64 -7.35 4.73
N PRO A 116 -7.41 -7.43 5.84
CA PRO A 116 -7.73 -8.69 6.50
C PRO A 116 -8.90 -9.44 5.83
N HIS A 117 -8.99 -9.40 4.51
CA HIS A 117 -10.13 -9.96 3.79
C HIS A 117 -9.69 -10.94 2.71
N TYR A 118 -10.54 -11.96 2.51
CA TYR A 118 -10.49 -12.78 1.30
C TYR A 118 -11.20 -12.05 0.17
N ASN A 119 -10.65 -12.06 -1.02
CA ASN A 119 -11.35 -11.56 -2.21
C ASN A 119 -11.05 -12.42 -3.44
N ARG A 120 -11.96 -12.36 -4.45
CA ARG A 120 -11.86 -13.20 -5.65
C ARG A 120 -10.92 -12.66 -6.72
N VAL A 121 -10.49 -11.44 -6.63
CA VAL A 121 -9.76 -10.73 -7.69
C VAL A 121 -8.31 -10.49 -7.34
N GLY A 122 -8.04 -10.09 -6.11
CA GLY A 122 -6.71 -9.82 -5.61
C GLY A 122 -5.91 -11.08 -5.31
N MET A 123 -5.05 -11.03 -4.30
CA MET A 123 -4.24 -12.18 -3.88
C MET A 123 -5.05 -13.28 -3.21
N ASN A 124 -6.34 -13.07 -3.07
CA ASN A 124 -7.33 -14.03 -2.57
C ASN A 124 -7.13 -14.48 -1.12
N GLU A 125 -6.29 -13.82 -0.39
CA GLU A 125 -6.10 -14.08 1.03
C GLU A 125 -5.77 -12.79 1.79
N PRO A 126 -6.04 -12.75 3.11
CA PRO A 126 -5.65 -11.63 3.97
C PRO A 126 -4.16 -11.41 3.91
N HIS A 127 -3.78 -10.14 3.85
CA HIS A 127 -2.37 -9.76 3.84
C HIS A 127 -2.18 -8.37 4.45
N SER A 128 -0.97 -8.16 4.96
CA SER A 128 -0.55 -6.89 5.54
C SER A 128 0.80 -6.51 5.01
N ALA A 129 1.05 -5.23 4.82
CA ALA A 129 2.33 -4.72 4.34
C ALA A 129 2.86 -3.61 5.24
N LEU A 130 4.17 -3.60 5.39
CA LEU A 130 4.95 -2.52 5.96
C LEU A 130 5.93 -2.00 4.91
N ARG A 131 5.86 -0.70 4.62
CA ARG A 131 6.93 0.00 3.92
C ARG A 131 7.77 0.76 4.94
N ASP A 132 9.05 0.41 5.03
CA ASP A 132 10.05 1.02 5.90
C ASP A 132 11.24 1.49 5.06
N GLY A 133 11.37 2.79 4.88
CA GLY A 133 12.36 3.36 3.97
C GLY A 133 12.21 2.85 2.54
N ASP A 134 13.27 2.21 2.03
CA ASP A 134 13.35 1.68 0.67
C ASP A 134 12.75 0.26 0.56
N TYR A 135 12.46 -0.40 1.70
CA TYR A 135 11.98 -1.77 1.72
C TYR A 135 10.49 -1.87 1.97
N LYS A 136 9.87 -2.88 1.37
CA LYS A 136 8.49 -3.28 1.62
C LYS A 136 8.41 -4.76 1.93
N PHE A 137 7.83 -5.06 3.08
CA PHE A 137 7.54 -6.41 3.53
C PHE A 137 6.04 -6.66 3.44
N ILE A 138 5.65 -7.82 2.90
CA ILE A 138 4.24 -8.24 2.81
C ILE A 138 4.11 -9.60 3.46
N GLN A 139 3.21 -9.76 4.42
CA GLN A 139 2.90 -11.05 5.06
C GLN A 139 1.51 -11.55 4.67
N PHE A 140 1.39 -12.87 4.54
CA PHE A 140 0.19 -13.62 4.22
C PHE A 140 -0.10 -14.65 5.33
N PRO A 141 -0.82 -14.28 6.40
CA PRO A 141 -0.99 -15.16 7.57
C PRO A 141 -1.63 -16.51 7.25
N ALA A 142 -2.62 -16.52 6.33
CA ALA A 142 -3.33 -17.75 5.97
C ALA A 142 -2.46 -18.80 5.28
N SER A 143 -1.43 -18.40 4.54
CA SER A 143 -0.49 -19.28 3.85
C SER A 143 0.88 -19.38 4.52
N GLN A 144 1.09 -18.62 5.61
CA GLN A 144 2.37 -18.52 6.31
C GLN A 144 3.52 -18.14 5.36
N ARG A 145 3.26 -17.21 4.45
CA ARG A 145 4.24 -16.69 3.48
C ARG A 145 4.51 -15.23 3.72
N SER A 146 5.69 -14.82 3.32
CA SER A 146 6.07 -13.41 3.25
C SER A 146 6.89 -13.10 2.02
N LEU A 147 6.93 -11.84 1.64
CA LEU A 147 7.71 -11.30 0.54
C LEU A 147 8.43 -10.03 1.02
N LEU A 148 9.63 -9.81 0.52
CA LEU A 148 10.43 -8.63 0.81
C LEU A 148 10.95 -8.02 -0.50
N PHE A 149 10.73 -6.73 -0.69
CA PHE A 149 11.19 -6.01 -1.89
C PHE A 149 11.97 -4.75 -1.52
N ASN A 150 12.94 -4.38 -2.35
CA ASN A 150 13.49 -3.03 -2.36
C ASN A 150 12.72 -2.20 -3.40
N VAL A 151 11.66 -1.52 -2.99
CA VAL A 151 10.75 -0.83 -3.92
C VAL A 151 11.32 0.47 -4.50
N LYS A 152 12.49 0.90 -4.05
CA LYS A 152 13.23 2.00 -4.68
C LYS A 152 13.94 1.55 -5.95
N GLU A 153 14.55 0.38 -5.93
CA GLU A 153 15.31 -0.19 -7.04
C GLU A 153 14.45 -1.09 -7.92
N ASP A 154 13.47 -1.77 -7.32
CA ASP A 154 12.52 -2.69 -7.95
C ASP A 154 11.09 -2.27 -7.69
N VAL A 155 10.67 -1.17 -8.32
CA VAL A 155 9.29 -0.65 -8.20
C VAL A 155 8.23 -1.63 -8.73
N GLY A 156 8.64 -2.56 -9.57
CA GLY A 156 7.80 -3.61 -10.14
C GLY A 156 7.67 -4.85 -9.24
N GLU A 157 8.36 -4.89 -8.10
CA GLU A 157 8.33 -6.02 -7.15
C GLU A 157 8.57 -7.35 -7.85
N THR A 158 9.63 -7.39 -8.66
CA THR A 158 9.97 -8.54 -9.50
C THR A 158 10.91 -9.53 -8.81
N HIS A 159 11.63 -9.07 -7.80
CA HIS A 159 12.66 -9.84 -7.09
C HIS A 159 12.38 -9.88 -5.58
N ASP A 160 11.96 -11.06 -5.09
CA ASP A 160 11.74 -11.31 -3.67
C ASP A 160 13.08 -11.55 -2.95
N LEU A 161 13.38 -10.67 -2.00
CA LEU A 161 14.59 -10.68 -1.18
C LEU A 161 14.44 -11.47 0.14
N SER A 162 13.28 -12.06 0.42
CA SER A 162 13.00 -12.68 1.72
C SER A 162 13.99 -13.78 2.11
N LEU A 163 14.42 -14.58 1.12
CA LEU A 163 15.42 -15.63 1.32
C LEU A 163 16.87 -15.10 1.30
N GLU A 164 17.12 -14.01 0.61
CA GLU A 164 18.46 -13.40 0.52
C GLU A 164 18.77 -12.52 1.72
N ARG A 165 17.74 -11.93 2.34
CA ARG A 165 17.84 -11.04 3.50
C ARG A 165 16.92 -11.48 4.65
N PRO A 166 17.06 -12.71 5.17
CA PRO A 166 16.13 -13.26 6.16
C PRO A 166 16.11 -12.47 7.47
N ALA A 167 17.24 -11.91 7.89
CA ALA A 167 17.30 -11.08 9.09
C ALA A 167 16.48 -9.79 8.96
N LEU A 168 16.54 -9.12 7.79
CA LEU A 168 15.74 -7.93 7.51
C LEU A 168 14.25 -8.29 7.40
N ALA A 169 13.93 -9.39 6.71
CA ALA A 169 12.54 -9.86 6.61
C ALA A 169 11.94 -10.09 8.00
N LYS A 170 12.65 -10.77 8.88
CA LYS A 170 12.24 -11.02 10.27
C LYS A 170 12.06 -9.71 11.06
N GLN A 171 13.00 -8.79 10.96
CA GLN A 171 12.92 -7.48 11.63
C GLN A 171 11.65 -6.72 11.21
N LEU A 172 11.34 -6.68 9.91
CA LEU A 172 10.16 -5.97 9.39
C LEU A 172 8.86 -6.70 9.76
N GLU A 173 8.87 -8.03 9.80
CA GLU A 173 7.76 -8.84 10.29
C GLU A 173 7.44 -8.53 11.76
N GLU A 174 8.45 -8.53 12.61
CA GLU A 174 8.31 -8.19 14.04
C GLU A 174 7.76 -6.77 14.22
N LYS A 175 8.29 -5.80 13.45
CA LYS A 175 7.83 -4.41 13.47
C LYS A 175 6.37 -4.27 13.03
N LEU A 176 5.98 -4.95 11.96
CA LEU A 176 4.60 -4.98 11.45
C LEU A 176 3.66 -5.60 12.47
N ASN A 177 4.00 -6.77 13.02
CA ASN A 177 3.16 -7.48 13.97
C ASN A 177 3.01 -6.72 15.29
N ALA A 178 4.06 -6.06 15.77
CA ALA A 178 3.99 -5.18 16.93
C ALA A 178 2.99 -4.03 16.73
N TYR A 179 3.03 -3.38 15.56
CA TYR A 179 2.06 -2.33 15.23
C TYR A 179 0.63 -2.88 15.16
N LEU A 180 0.39 -3.95 14.39
CA LEU A 180 -0.95 -4.54 14.25
C LEU A 180 -1.54 -4.94 15.61
N SER A 181 -0.70 -5.48 16.51
CA SER A 181 -1.12 -5.82 17.86
C SER A 181 -1.44 -4.59 18.70
N SER A 182 -0.65 -3.52 18.59
CA SER A 182 -0.84 -2.29 19.37
C SER A 182 -2.15 -1.56 19.06
N VAL A 183 -2.65 -1.72 17.84
CA VAL A 183 -3.92 -1.12 17.38
C VAL A 183 -5.08 -2.12 17.41
N ASN A 184 -4.89 -3.33 17.95
CA ASN A 184 -5.87 -4.40 17.94
C ASN A 184 -6.47 -4.62 16.54
N ALA A 185 -5.59 -4.72 15.52
CA ALA A 185 -5.99 -4.83 14.12
C ALA A 185 -6.89 -6.04 13.88
N GLU A 186 -7.95 -5.85 13.08
CA GLU A 186 -8.89 -6.91 12.74
C GLU A 186 -8.17 -8.08 12.06
N GLN A 187 -8.55 -9.30 12.45
CA GLN A 187 -8.04 -10.53 11.85
C GLN A 187 -9.09 -11.12 10.93
N ALA A 188 -8.66 -11.71 9.82
CA ALA A 188 -9.59 -12.45 8.98
C ALA A 188 -10.15 -13.66 9.71
N SER A 189 -11.46 -13.74 9.82
CA SER A 189 -12.15 -14.93 10.32
C SER A 189 -12.38 -15.93 9.20
N GLU A 190 -12.36 -17.22 9.54
CA GLU A 190 -12.73 -18.29 8.62
C GLU A 190 -14.26 -18.47 8.53
N SER A 191 -15.03 -17.42 8.78
CA SER A 191 -16.49 -17.49 8.79
C SER A 191 -17.03 -17.62 7.37
N GLY A 192 -17.91 -18.59 7.16
CA GLY A 192 -18.77 -18.69 5.99
C GLY A 192 -18.32 -19.61 4.88
N SER A 193 -19.22 -19.73 3.91
CA SER A 193 -19.15 -20.60 2.72
C SER A 193 -18.24 -20.08 1.61
N TRP A 194 -17.14 -19.40 1.94
CA TRP A 194 -16.19 -18.96 0.93
C TRP A 194 -15.46 -20.16 0.31
N ASP A 195 -15.71 -20.41 -0.97
CA ASP A 195 -15.01 -21.45 -1.71
C ASP A 195 -13.57 -21.01 -2.01
N ARG A 196 -12.60 -21.49 -1.25
CA ARG A 196 -11.18 -21.28 -1.44
C ARG A 196 -10.63 -21.93 -2.71
N ALA A 197 -11.33 -22.94 -3.24
CA ALA A 197 -10.93 -23.71 -4.43
C ALA A 197 -11.35 -23.05 -5.75
N GLY A 198 -12.15 -21.98 -5.72
CA GLY A 198 -12.62 -21.28 -6.89
C GLY A 198 -11.53 -20.55 -7.69
N LYS A 199 -11.94 -19.70 -8.59
CA LYS A 199 -11.05 -18.92 -9.50
C LYS A 199 -9.94 -18.15 -8.77
N GLY A 200 -10.17 -17.76 -7.53
CA GLY A 200 -9.18 -17.09 -6.68
C GLY A 200 -7.97 -17.96 -6.34
N GLY A 201 -8.16 -19.26 -6.08
CA GLY A 201 -7.06 -20.19 -5.85
C GLY A 201 -6.07 -20.24 -7.01
N THR A 202 -6.58 -20.13 -8.25
CA THR A 202 -5.74 -20.08 -9.47
C THR A 202 -4.94 -18.79 -9.55
N VAL A 203 -5.52 -17.64 -9.20
CA VAL A 203 -4.83 -16.34 -9.20
C VAL A 203 -3.71 -16.34 -8.18
N ARG A 204 -3.98 -16.79 -6.95
CA ARG A 204 -3.00 -16.93 -5.89
C ARG A 204 -1.83 -17.83 -6.29
N SER A 205 -2.13 -19.02 -6.83
CA SER A 205 -1.10 -19.97 -7.31
C SER A 205 -0.20 -19.35 -8.36
N LYS A 206 -0.77 -18.59 -9.32
CA LYS A 206 0.01 -17.89 -10.35
C LYS A 206 0.86 -16.76 -9.76
N PHE A 207 0.35 -16.03 -8.79
CA PHE A 207 1.11 -14.98 -8.13
C PHE A 207 2.36 -15.54 -7.44
N PHE A 208 2.20 -16.56 -6.57
CA PHE A 208 3.34 -17.12 -5.86
C PHE A 208 4.30 -17.92 -6.76
N LYS A 209 3.85 -18.50 -7.86
CA LYS A 209 4.74 -19.13 -8.85
C LYS A 209 5.75 -18.16 -9.44
N ARG A 210 5.44 -16.87 -9.50
CA ARG A 210 6.39 -15.84 -9.97
C ARG A 210 7.64 -15.76 -9.10
N TYR A 211 7.51 -16.05 -7.80
CA TYR A 211 8.60 -15.98 -6.81
C TYR A 211 9.10 -17.37 -6.39
N ALA A 212 8.54 -18.45 -6.93
CA ALA A 212 9.06 -19.80 -6.71
C ALA A 212 10.40 -19.92 -7.45
N LYS A 213 11.47 -20.18 -6.69
CA LYS A 213 12.78 -20.56 -7.21
C LYS A 213 12.85 -22.07 -7.36
#